data_900a7ff5d4942f4e4e1a5d29ac023970
#
_entry.id   900a7ff5d4942f4e4e1a5d29ac023970
#
_cell.length_a   1.000
_cell.length_b   1.000
_cell.length_c   1.000
_cell.angle_alpha   90.00
_cell.angle_beta   90.00
_cell.angle_gamma   90.00
#
_symmetry.space_group_name_H-M   'P 1'
#
loop_
_entity.id
_entity.type
_entity.pdbx_description
1 polymer ?
#
loop_
_entity_poly.entity_id
_entity_poly.type
_entity_poly.pdbx_seq_one_letter_code
_entity_poly.pdbx_strand_id
1 'polypeptide(L)'
;MGRKKKRKLRQEKTFTGVVDHVKRRYCFVSSDEITDDIKIKSRDMKNAINGDKVLFKLLNNYNYKSFEGAIIKVIERSKNEFIGKIEDHNDFAFFIPDNKKIFTDFFIKKKTKKKYDNNIKVLVKVTNWNSRRKPEADVIKIIGKSGENDTEIHSIIHEFNLSTSFPKS
;
A
#
# COMPACT_ATOMS: atom_id res chain seq x y z
N MET A 1 31.74 -39.80 -16.12
CA MET A 1 30.56 -39.20 -16.80
C MET A 1 29.48 -38.91 -15.76
N GLY A 2 29.37 -37.66 -15.29
CA GLY A 2 28.41 -37.26 -14.25
C GLY A 2 27.07 -36.90 -14.89
N ARG A 3 26.02 -37.67 -14.58
CA ARG A 3 24.63 -37.34 -14.94
C ARG A 3 24.16 -36.11 -14.19
N LYS A 4 24.09 -34.94 -14.85
CA LYS A 4 23.36 -33.76 -14.35
C LYS A 4 21.87 -34.11 -14.24
N LYS A 5 21.36 -34.34 -13.01
CA LYS A 5 19.95 -34.43 -12.74
C LYS A 5 19.31 -33.08 -13.10
N LYS A 6 18.55 -33.02 -14.21
CA LYS A 6 17.62 -31.92 -14.51
C LYS A 6 16.62 -31.83 -13.36
N ARG A 7 16.75 -30.82 -12.49
CA ARG A 7 15.70 -30.45 -11.55
C ARG A 7 14.46 -30.05 -12.39
N LYS A 8 13.44 -30.91 -12.41
CA LYS A 8 12.10 -30.51 -12.87
C LYS A 8 11.70 -29.31 -12.03
N LEU A 9 11.56 -28.14 -12.66
CA LEU A 9 10.90 -26.98 -12.05
C LEU A 9 9.47 -27.42 -11.68
N ARG A 10 9.23 -27.68 -10.40
CA ARG A 10 7.86 -27.80 -9.88
C ARG A 10 7.21 -26.44 -10.16
N GLN A 11 6.19 -26.40 -11.00
CA GLN A 11 5.33 -25.23 -11.11
C GLN A 11 4.77 -24.96 -9.70
N GLU A 12 5.24 -23.86 -9.10
CA GLU A 12 4.73 -23.43 -7.79
C GLU A 12 3.27 -23.04 -8.00
N LYS A 13 2.36 -23.70 -7.27
CA LYS A 13 0.93 -23.35 -7.32
C LYS A 13 0.75 -21.93 -6.79
N THR A 14 0.08 -21.10 -7.56
CA THR A 14 -0.22 -19.71 -7.22
C THR A 14 -1.73 -19.54 -7.03
N PHE A 15 -2.11 -18.62 -6.17
CA PHE A 15 -3.47 -18.34 -5.78
C PHE A 15 -3.76 -16.85 -5.91
N THR A 16 -5.03 -16.50 -6.02
CA THR A 16 -5.50 -15.11 -5.94
C THR A 16 -6.20 -14.87 -4.63
N GLY A 17 -6.11 -13.64 -4.11
CA GLY A 17 -6.77 -13.27 -2.87
C GLY A 17 -6.79 -11.77 -2.64
N VAL A 18 -7.43 -11.35 -1.57
CA VAL A 18 -7.54 -9.94 -1.16
C VAL A 18 -6.77 -9.73 0.13
N VAL A 19 -5.97 -8.67 0.16
CA VAL A 19 -5.20 -8.29 1.36
C VAL A 19 -6.12 -7.72 2.41
N ASP A 20 -6.07 -8.29 3.61
CA ASP A 20 -6.81 -7.81 4.76
C ASP A 20 -5.91 -7.68 6.00
N HIS A 21 -6.38 -6.93 7.01
CA HIS A 21 -5.73 -6.77 8.31
C HIS A 21 -4.22 -6.46 8.23
N VAL A 22 -3.86 -5.43 7.46
CA VAL A 22 -2.47 -4.99 7.35
C VAL A 22 -1.95 -4.46 8.68
N LYS A 23 -0.84 -5.03 9.13
CA LYS A 23 -0.06 -4.62 10.30
C LYS A 23 1.38 -4.31 9.88
N ARG A 24 2.15 -3.68 10.76
CA ARG A 24 3.54 -3.30 10.45
C ARG A 24 4.44 -4.48 10.05
N ARG A 25 4.22 -5.67 10.62
CA ARG A 25 5.08 -6.84 10.43
C ARG A 25 4.48 -7.91 9.52
N TYR A 26 3.19 -7.86 9.25
CA TYR A 26 2.47 -8.86 8.45
C TYR A 26 1.12 -8.32 7.99
N CYS A 27 0.54 -8.99 7.01
CA CYS A 27 -0.87 -8.89 6.69
C CYS A 27 -1.48 -10.29 6.56
N PHE A 28 -2.79 -10.34 6.42
CA PHE A 28 -3.49 -11.54 6.00
C PHE A 28 -4.00 -11.37 4.58
N VAL A 29 -4.10 -12.50 3.88
CA VAL A 29 -4.74 -12.59 2.57
C VAL A 29 -5.84 -13.63 2.67
N SER A 30 -7.06 -13.23 2.36
CA SER A 30 -8.20 -14.14 2.20
C SER A 30 -8.32 -14.56 0.73
N SER A 31 -8.68 -15.82 0.49
CA SER A 31 -8.79 -16.39 -0.85
C SER A 31 -9.98 -17.34 -0.91
N ASP A 32 -10.72 -17.33 -2.01
CA ASP A 32 -11.84 -18.28 -2.22
C ASP A 32 -11.36 -19.73 -2.40
N GLU A 33 -10.08 -19.91 -2.72
CA GLU A 33 -9.47 -21.22 -2.95
C GLU A 33 -8.92 -21.89 -1.67
N ILE A 34 -8.79 -21.12 -0.57
CA ILE A 34 -8.18 -21.57 0.69
C ILE A 34 -9.05 -21.07 1.84
N THR A 35 -9.55 -22.00 2.68
CA THR A 35 -10.49 -21.69 3.75
C THR A 35 -9.89 -20.81 4.85
N ASP A 36 -8.59 -20.95 5.12
CA ASP A 36 -7.91 -20.22 6.17
C ASP A 36 -7.22 -18.97 5.64
N ASP A 37 -7.12 -17.95 6.48
CA ASP A 37 -6.36 -16.74 6.18
C ASP A 37 -4.87 -17.03 6.07
N ILE A 38 -4.24 -16.51 5.02
CA ILE A 38 -2.84 -16.70 4.73
C ILE A 38 -2.04 -15.53 5.30
N LYS A 39 -1.13 -15.80 6.24
CA LYS A 39 -0.25 -14.81 6.81
C LYS A 39 0.93 -14.48 5.88
N ILE A 40 1.08 -13.22 5.54
CA ILE A 40 2.18 -12.70 4.72
C ILE A 40 3.06 -11.81 5.58
N LYS A 41 4.35 -12.11 5.68
CA LYS A 41 5.33 -11.26 6.40
C LYS A 41 5.62 -9.97 5.62
N SER A 42 5.96 -8.89 6.30
CA SER A 42 6.19 -7.56 5.69
C SER A 42 7.18 -7.58 4.52
N ARG A 43 8.25 -8.37 4.61
CA ARG A 43 9.25 -8.53 3.53
C ARG A 43 8.67 -9.12 2.24
N ASP A 44 7.57 -9.87 2.35
CA ASP A 44 6.92 -10.60 1.25
C ASP A 44 5.62 -9.92 0.77
N MET A 45 5.29 -8.73 1.30
CA MET A 45 4.05 -7.99 0.99
C MET A 45 4.09 -7.22 -0.34
N LYS A 46 5.27 -6.94 -0.90
CA LYS A 46 5.40 -6.18 -2.17
C LYS A 46 4.68 -4.83 -2.20
N ASN A 47 4.69 -4.09 -1.10
CA ASN A 47 3.95 -2.84 -0.93
C ASN A 47 2.43 -2.97 -1.17
N ALA A 48 1.87 -4.16 -0.94
CA ALA A 48 0.43 -4.34 -0.96
C ALA A 48 -0.20 -3.64 0.25
N ILE A 49 -1.36 -3.05 0.03
CA ILE A 49 -2.17 -2.37 1.04
C ILE A 49 -3.51 -3.08 1.23
N ASN A 50 -4.24 -2.70 2.25
CA ASN A 50 -5.54 -3.28 2.56
C ASN A 50 -6.52 -3.13 1.40
N GLY A 51 -7.19 -4.21 1.02
CA GLY A 51 -8.13 -4.28 -0.09
C GLY A 51 -7.49 -4.57 -1.45
N ASP A 52 -6.16 -4.61 -1.57
CA ASP A 52 -5.50 -4.98 -2.83
C ASP A 52 -5.77 -6.43 -3.21
N LYS A 53 -6.07 -6.66 -4.49
CA LYS A 53 -6.13 -8.00 -5.06
C LYS A 53 -4.73 -8.45 -5.48
N VAL A 54 -4.31 -9.60 -4.99
CA VAL A 54 -2.93 -10.08 -5.14
C VAL A 54 -2.85 -11.48 -5.71
N LEU A 55 -1.77 -11.75 -6.42
CA LEU A 55 -1.32 -13.10 -6.73
C LEU A 55 -0.27 -13.49 -5.69
N PHE A 56 -0.46 -14.62 -5.03
CA PHE A 56 0.45 -15.10 -4.00
C PHE A 56 0.73 -16.60 -4.15
N LYS A 57 1.74 -17.06 -3.42
CA LYS A 57 2.07 -18.48 -3.27
C LYS A 57 2.15 -18.85 -1.81
N LEU A 58 1.87 -20.11 -1.48
CA LEU A 58 2.12 -20.65 -0.15
C LEU A 58 3.62 -20.93 0.02
N LEU A 59 4.13 -20.63 1.21
CA LEU A 59 5.46 -21.04 1.64
C LEU A 59 5.36 -22.40 2.31
N ASN A 60 6.31 -23.32 2.02
CA ASN A 60 6.30 -24.71 2.50
C ASN A 60 6.53 -24.91 4.01
N ASN A 61 6.31 -23.90 4.82
CA ASN A 61 6.39 -23.99 6.26
C ASN A 61 5.03 -24.43 6.84
N TYR A 62 4.70 -25.70 6.66
CA TYR A 62 3.53 -26.33 7.26
C TYR A 62 3.72 -26.46 8.79
N ASN A 63 3.56 -25.38 9.52
CA ASN A 63 3.13 -25.50 10.89
C ASN A 63 1.61 -25.59 10.85
N TYR A 64 1.06 -26.69 11.35
CA TYR A 64 -0.36 -27.05 11.33
C TYR A 64 -1.35 -26.02 11.94
N LYS A 65 -0.88 -24.79 12.26
CA LYS A 65 -1.68 -23.75 12.90
C LYS A 65 -1.88 -22.48 12.05
N SER A 66 -1.14 -22.25 10.98
CA SER A 66 -1.36 -21.09 10.09
C SER A 66 -0.64 -21.25 8.76
N PHE A 67 -1.31 -20.92 7.67
CA PHE A 67 -0.70 -20.84 6.36
C PHE A 67 0.17 -19.58 6.26
N GLU A 68 1.41 -19.74 5.83
CA GLU A 68 2.29 -18.62 5.47
C GLU A 68 2.41 -18.54 3.94
N GLY A 69 2.42 -17.33 3.41
CA GLY A 69 2.54 -17.09 1.97
C GLY A 69 3.48 -15.93 1.64
N ALA A 70 3.69 -15.73 0.35
CA ALA A 70 4.42 -14.60 -0.20
C ALA A 70 3.66 -14.02 -1.39
N ILE A 71 3.47 -12.70 -1.42
CA ILE A 71 2.88 -12.01 -2.56
C ILE A 71 3.87 -12.02 -3.71
N ILE A 72 3.42 -12.45 -4.88
CA ILE A 72 4.20 -12.43 -6.13
C ILE A 72 4.05 -11.07 -6.80
N LYS A 73 2.79 -10.61 -6.93
CA LYS A 73 2.44 -9.29 -7.48
C LYS A 73 1.08 -8.83 -7.00
N VAL A 74 0.87 -7.53 -7.01
CA VAL A 74 -0.46 -6.93 -6.88
C VAL A 74 -1.10 -6.94 -8.27
N ILE A 75 -2.31 -7.49 -8.37
CA ILE A 75 -3.08 -7.59 -9.61
C ILE A 75 -3.89 -6.31 -9.80
N GLU A 76 -4.57 -5.88 -8.73
CA GLU A 76 -5.44 -4.72 -8.71
C GLU A 76 -5.25 -3.95 -7.41
N ARG A 77 -5.12 -2.62 -7.52
CA ARG A 77 -4.99 -1.72 -6.40
C ARG A 77 -6.36 -1.29 -5.89
N SER A 78 -6.57 -1.42 -4.61
CA SER A 78 -7.78 -0.94 -3.96
C SER A 78 -7.86 0.59 -3.97
N LYS A 79 -6.71 1.26 -3.89
CA LYS A 79 -6.61 2.72 -3.80
C LYS A 79 -5.27 3.22 -4.35
N ASN A 80 -5.31 4.37 -5.04
CA ASN A 80 -4.11 5.03 -5.57
C ASN A 80 -3.96 6.47 -5.10
N GLU A 81 -4.95 7.02 -4.39
CA GLU A 81 -4.94 8.38 -3.88
C GLU A 81 -4.98 8.36 -2.35
N PHE A 82 -4.18 9.20 -1.74
CA PHE A 82 -3.99 9.23 -0.30
C PHE A 82 -3.88 10.66 0.22
N ILE A 83 -4.40 10.87 1.43
CA ILE A 83 -4.24 12.10 2.17
C ILE A 83 -3.23 11.90 3.28
N GLY A 84 -2.43 12.91 3.53
CA GLY A 84 -1.40 12.90 4.54
C GLY A 84 -0.60 14.19 4.55
N LYS A 85 0.50 14.14 5.28
CA LYS A 85 1.39 15.28 5.49
C LYS A 85 2.62 15.19 4.61
N ILE A 86 3.18 16.35 4.25
CA ILE A 86 4.48 16.44 3.59
C ILE A 86 5.56 16.75 4.63
N GLU A 87 6.67 16.01 4.57
CA GLU A 87 7.95 16.38 5.14
C GLU A 87 8.87 16.80 4.00
N ASP A 88 9.17 18.10 3.97
CA ASP A 88 9.97 18.71 2.91
C ASP A 88 11.46 18.61 3.19
N HIS A 89 12.20 18.15 2.20
CA HIS A 89 13.65 18.20 2.10
C HIS A 89 14.04 18.98 0.83
N ASN A 90 15.22 19.57 0.79
CA ASN A 90 15.61 20.51 -0.28
C ASN A 90 15.26 20.04 -1.70
N ASP A 91 15.64 18.81 -2.07
CA ASP A 91 15.49 18.29 -3.44
C ASP A 91 14.35 17.28 -3.61
N PHE A 92 13.80 16.79 -2.51
CA PHE A 92 12.71 15.81 -2.48
C PHE A 92 11.81 16.05 -1.27
N ALA A 93 10.70 15.34 -1.21
CA ALA A 93 9.85 15.32 -0.04
C ALA A 93 9.38 13.88 0.24
N PHE A 94 9.03 13.62 1.49
CA PHE A 94 8.29 12.44 1.87
C PHE A 94 6.84 12.80 2.16
N PHE A 95 5.96 11.94 1.71
CA PHE A 95 4.55 11.99 2.07
C PHE A 95 4.27 10.91 3.11
N ILE A 96 3.70 11.32 4.22
CA ILE A 96 3.32 10.45 5.34
C ILE A 96 1.80 10.32 5.33
N PRO A 97 1.25 9.14 4.97
CA PRO A 97 -0.20 8.92 4.96
C PRO A 97 -0.82 9.12 6.33
N ASP A 98 -1.98 9.76 6.40
CA ASP A 98 -2.78 9.86 7.63
C ASP A 98 -3.34 8.50 8.06
N ASN A 99 -3.61 7.62 7.11
CA ASN A 99 -4.10 6.28 7.37
C ASN A 99 -3.02 5.41 8.00
N LYS A 100 -3.17 5.13 9.30
CA LYS A 100 -2.24 4.33 10.11
C LYS A 100 -2.09 2.86 9.67
N LYS A 101 -2.90 2.39 8.73
CA LYS A 101 -2.76 1.05 8.13
C LYS A 101 -1.78 1.02 6.97
N ILE A 102 -1.28 2.18 6.52
CA ILE A 102 -0.23 2.31 5.51
C ILE A 102 1.08 2.56 6.24
N PHE A 103 1.97 1.58 6.21
CA PHE A 103 3.21 1.57 6.99
C PHE A 103 4.44 2.00 6.17
N THR A 104 4.25 2.61 5.02
CA THR A 104 5.32 3.14 4.18
C THR A 104 5.04 4.58 3.83
N ASP A 105 6.07 5.42 3.86
CA ASP A 105 6.01 6.76 3.33
C ASP A 105 6.18 6.70 1.82
N PHE A 106 5.66 7.70 1.11
CA PHE A 106 5.81 7.80 -0.33
C PHE A 106 6.85 8.86 -0.67
N PHE A 107 7.64 8.58 -1.69
CA PHE A 107 8.64 9.51 -2.19
C PHE A 107 7.99 10.48 -3.19
N ILE A 108 8.21 11.78 -2.97
CA ILE A 108 7.78 12.84 -3.89
C ILE A 108 9.00 13.46 -4.52
N LYS A 109 9.15 13.24 -5.84
CA LYS A 109 10.19 13.90 -6.62
C LYS A 109 9.74 15.32 -6.93
N LYS A 110 10.47 16.31 -6.44
CA LYS A 110 10.20 17.71 -6.77
C LYS A 110 10.61 18.00 -8.21
N LYS A 111 9.67 18.45 -9.02
CA LYS A 111 9.93 18.87 -10.42
C LYS A 111 10.55 20.26 -10.50
N THR A 112 10.42 21.06 -9.43
CA THR A 112 10.95 22.41 -9.30
C THR A 112 11.45 22.62 -7.87
N LYS A 113 12.22 23.67 -7.59
CA LYS A 113 12.65 24.05 -6.23
C LYS A 113 11.46 24.54 -5.36
N LYS A 114 10.25 24.02 -5.60
CA LYS A 114 9.07 24.34 -4.81
C LYS A 114 9.27 23.83 -3.39
N LYS A 115 9.25 24.74 -2.43
CA LYS A 115 9.22 24.38 -1.01
C LYS A 115 7.77 24.11 -0.59
N TYR A 116 7.59 23.05 0.18
CA TYR A 116 6.33 22.81 0.88
C TYR A 116 6.53 23.23 2.33
N ASP A 117 5.56 23.92 2.91
CA ASP A 117 5.61 24.19 4.34
C ASP A 117 5.43 22.86 5.09
N ASN A 118 6.23 22.63 6.12
CA ASN A 118 6.05 21.49 6.99
C ASN A 118 4.66 21.53 7.63
N ASN A 119 4.03 20.39 7.81
CA ASN A 119 2.66 20.26 8.30
C ASN A 119 1.53 20.63 7.31
N ILE A 120 1.82 20.76 6.03
CA ILE A 120 0.75 20.84 5.04
C ILE A 120 0.15 19.47 4.78
N LYS A 121 -1.18 19.40 4.79
CA LYS A 121 -1.95 18.27 4.30
C LYS A 121 -2.16 18.38 2.81
N VAL A 122 -1.91 17.28 2.12
CA VAL A 122 -2.04 17.17 0.68
C VAL A 122 -2.75 15.89 0.28
N LEU A 123 -3.38 15.94 -0.89
CA LEU A 123 -3.82 14.76 -1.63
C LEU A 123 -2.71 14.39 -2.61
N VAL A 124 -2.26 13.16 -2.57
CA VAL A 124 -1.28 12.61 -3.52
C VAL A 124 -1.87 11.45 -4.31
N LYS A 125 -1.36 11.27 -5.52
CA LYS A 125 -1.62 10.08 -6.33
C LYS A 125 -0.33 9.31 -6.51
N VAL A 126 -0.37 8.02 -6.21
CA VAL A 126 0.79 7.14 -6.42
C VAL A 126 0.95 6.90 -7.91
N THR A 127 2.14 7.21 -8.41
CA THR A 127 2.52 7.06 -9.82
C THR A 127 3.33 5.80 -10.06
N ASN A 128 4.05 5.33 -9.05
CA ASN A 128 4.85 4.11 -9.15
C ASN A 128 4.85 3.33 -7.83
N TRP A 129 4.28 2.13 -7.88
CA TRP A 129 4.28 1.17 -6.78
C TRP A 129 5.51 0.25 -6.85
N ASN A 130 6.70 0.80 -6.66
CA ASN A 130 7.90 -0.01 -6.68
C ASN A 130 7.92 -1.01 -5.52
N SER A 131 8.08 -2.30 -5.81
CA SER A 131 8.09 -3.36 -4.77
C SER A 131 9.38 -3.44 -3.96
N ARG A 132 10.45 -2.78 -4.42
CA ARG A 132 11.79 -2.80 -3.79
C ARG A 132 12.17 -1.48 -3.13
N ARG A 133 11.44 -0.41 -3.40
CA ARG A 133 11.68 0.94 -2.88
C ARG A 133 10.40 1.52 -2.33
N LYS A 134 10.47 2.70 -1.72
CA LYS A 134 9.27 3.47 -1.36
C LYS A 134 8.47 3.78 -2.63
N PRO A 135 7.13 3.71 -2.57
CA PRO A 135 6.29 4.14 -3.69
C PRO A 135 6.56 5.61 -4.03
N GLU A 136 6.42 5.96 -5.29
CA GLU A 136 6.54 7.33 -5.77
C GLU A 136 5.14 7.94 -5.97
N ALA A 137 4.97 9.19 -5.58
CA ALA A 137 3.70 9.89 -5.70
C ALA A 137 3.88 11.33 -6.16
N ASP A 138 2.85 11.84 -6.83
CA ASP A 138 2.73 13.26 -7.20
C ASP A 138 1.66 13.93 -6.32
N VAL A 139 1.92 15.18 -5.93
CA VAL A 139 0.92 16.00 -5.22
C VAL A 139 -0.12 16.47 -6.23
N ILE A 140 -1.38 16.10 -5.98
CA ILE A 140 -2.52 16.53 -6.81
C ILE A 140 -3.07 17.86 -6.27
N LYS A 141 -3.26 17.95 -4.95
CA LYS A 141 -3.94 19.07 -4.31
C LYS A 141 -3.35 19.35 -2.93
N ILE A 142 -3.19 20.62 -2.61
CA ILE A 142 -2.94 21.09 -1.23
C ILE A 142 -4.31 21.26 -0.57
N ILE A 143 -4.51 20.63 0.59
CA ILE A 143 -5.79 20.68 1.31
C ILE A 143 -5.78 21.85 2.30
N GLY A 144 -4.69 22.01 3.06
CA GLY A 144 -4.57 23.06 4.05
C GLY A 144 -3.50 22.73 5.09
N LYS A 145 -3.45 23.49 6.17
CA LYS A 145 -2.54 23.19 7.30
C LYS A 145 -3.14 22.12 8.19
N SER A 146 -2.30 21.18 8.62
CA SER A 146 -2.71 20.15 9.57
C SER A 146 -3.11 20.77 10.91
N GLY A 147 -4.23 20.31 11.45
CA GLY A 147 -4.78 20.81 12.72
C GLY A 147 -5.82 21.93 12.56
N GLU A 148 -6.04 22.45 11.36
CA GLU A 148 -7.17 23.33 11.10
C GLU A 148 -8.45 22.50 10.89
N ASN A 149 -9.57 22.87 11.52
CA ASN A 149 -10.81 22.10 11.48
C ASN A 149 -11.30 21.81 10.05
N ASP A 150 -11.30 22.81 9.17
CA ASP A 150 -11.74 22.64 7.79
C ASP A 150 -10.83 21.66 7.02
N THR A 151 -9.53 21.71 7.27
CA THR A 151 -8.56 20.79 6.65
C THR A 151 -8.79 19.36 7.12
N GLU A 152 -9.07 19.14 8.39
CA GLU A 152 -9.33 17.82 8.94
C GLU A 152 -10.67 17.26 8.41
N ILE A 153 -11.71 18.09 8.32
CA ILE A 153 -13.01 17.70 7.75
C ILE A 153 -12.87 17.32 6.27
N HIS A 154 -12.17 18.12 5.47
CA HIS A 154 -11.93 17.81 4.07
C HIS A 154 -11.10 16.53 3.88
N SER A 155 -10.16 16.27 4.79
CA SER A 155 -9.38 15.03 4.80
C SER A 155 -10.26 13.81 5.03
N ILE A 156 -11.17 13.87 5.99
CA ILE A 156 -12.11 12.78 6.29
C ILE A 156 -13.05 12.54 5.12
N ILE A 157 -13.63 13.60 4.55
CA ILE A 157 -14.53 13.50 3.39
C ILE A 157 -13.84 12.77 2.23
N HIS A 158 -12.60 13.13 1.92
CA HIS A 158 -11.84 12.51 0.85
C HIS A 158 -11.43 11.06 1.13
N GLU A 159 -11.03 10.76 2.37
CA GLU A 159 -10.60 9.41 2.75
C GLU A 159 -11.75 8.40 2.64
N PHE A 160 -12.96 8.82 2.99
CA PHE A 160 -14.15 7.97 2.97
C PHE A 160 -15.01 8.12 1.71
N ASN A 161 -14.55 8.86 0.69
CA ASN A 161 -15.34 9.16 -0.53
C ASN A 161 -16.75 9.69 -0.22
N LEU A 162 -16.89 10.45 0.84
CA LEU A 162 -18.17 11.04 1.21
C LEU A 162 -18.53 12.16 0.24
N SER A 163 -19.79 12.17 -0.21
CA SER A 163 -20.31 13.24 -1.05
C SER A 163 -20.32 14.58 -0.27
N THR A 164 -19.73 15.61 -0.86
CA THR A 164 -19.76 16.98 -0.29
C THR A 164 -21.06 17.72 -0.63
N SER A 165 -21.97 17.12 -1.38
CA SER A 165 -23.25 17.69 -1.70
C SER A 165 -24.30 17.34 -0.63
N PHE A 166 -24.54 18.24 0.31
CA PHE A 166 -25.77 18.20 1.08
C PHE A 166 -26.95 18.53 0.14
N PRO A 167 -28.04 17.74 0.15
CA PRO A 167 -29.24 18.16 -0.58
C PRO A 167 -29.70 19.49 -0.03
N LYS A 168 -29.81 20.50 -0.89
CA LYS A 168 -30.46 21.77 -0.54
C LYS A 168 -31.93 21.44 -0.26
N SER A 169 -32.32 21.61 1.00
CA SER A 169 -33.73 21.62 1.44
C SER A 169 -34.51 22.78 0.81
#